data_40d1ab97b44e8153b8bbeeb89ca096fd
#
_entry.id   40d1ab97b44e8153b8bbeeb89ca096fd
#
_cell.length_a   1.000
_cell.length_b   1.000
_cell.length_c   1.000
_cell.angle_alpha   90.00
_cell.angle_beta   90.00
_cell.angle_gamma   90.00
#
_symmetry.space_group_name_H-M   'P 1'
#
loop_
_entity.id
_entity.type
_entity.pdbx_description
1 polymer ?
#
loop_
_entity_poly.entity_id
_entity_poly.type
_entity_poly.pdbx_seq_one_letter_code
_entity_poly.pdbx_strand_id
1 'polypeptide(L)' 'MSRFYFDFHDAGGILSDDAGEELPSINIARNIALETVGQAIKDFTYSHHEGRVLIEVRDGEGPILRVSAVVETESLK' A
#
# COMPACT_ATOMS: atom_id res chain seq x y z
N MET A 1 -14.25 -17.30 -2.66
CA MET A 1 -13.67 -15.94 -2.71
C MET A 1 -13.81 -15.28 -1.35
N SER A 2 -12.86 -14.46 -0.99
CA SER A 2 -12.89 -13.71 0.26
C SER A 2 -12.83 -12.22 -0.03
N ARG A 3 -13.34 -11.42 0.90
CA ARG A 3 -13.29 -9.98 0.78
C ARG A 3 -12.04 -9.45 1.47
N PHE A 4 -11.27 -8.66 0.74
CA PHE A 4 -10.06 -8.02 1.23
C PHE A 4 -10.21 -6.52 1.20
N TYR A 5 -9.60 -5.85 2.18
CA TYR A 5 -9.63 -4.40 2.31
C TYR A 5 -8.19 -3.89 2.28
N PHE A 6 -7.99 -2.78 1.60
CA PHE A 6 -6.67 -2.21 1.37
C PHE A 6 -6.60 -0.83 2.00
N ASP A 7 -5.97 -0.75 3.16
CA ASP A 7 -5.80 0.51 3.87
C ASP A 7 -4.46 1.12 3.50
N PHE A 8 -4.47 2.35 3.00
CA PHE A 8 -3.28 3.03 2.54
C PHE A 8 -2.76 3.99 3.61
N HIS A 9 -1.46 3.90 3.89
CA HIS A 9 -0.79 4.74 4.89
C HIS A 9 0.37 5.48 4.24
N ASP A 10 0.43 6.78 4.44
CA ASP A 10 1.57 7.61 4.04
C ASP A 10 1.79 8.71 5.08
N ALA A 11 2.67 9.67 4.74
CA ALA A 11 2.97 10.79 5.64
C ALA A 11 1.76 11.68 5.91
N GLY A 12 0.77 11.67 5.03
CA GLY A 12 -0.46 12.45 5.17
C GLY A 12 -1.52 11.79 6.03
N GLY A 13 -1.33 10.53 6.42
CA GLY A 13 -2.26 9.80 7.27
C GLY A 13 -2.69 8.46 6.69
N ILE A 14 -3.89 8.04 7.06
CA ILE A 14 -4.43 6.73 6.71
C ILE A 14 -5.71 6.92 5.88
N LEU A 15 -5.78 6.25 4.74
CA LEU A 15 -6.98 6.15 3.95
C LEU A 15 -7.51 4.73 4.08
N SER A 16 -8.56 4.56 4.86
CA SER A 16 -9.17 3.25 5.12
C SER A 16 -10.11 2.85 3.99
N ASP A 17 -10.08 1.57 3.65
CA ASP A 17 -10.98 0.99 2.65
C ASP A 17 -12.21 0.44 3.36
N ASP A 18 -13.38 1.03 3.11
CA ASP A 18 -14.63 0.62 3.72
C ASP A 18 -15.40 -0.40 2.88
N ALA A 19 -15.11 -0.49 1.59
CA ALA A 19 -15.87 -1.33 0.67
C ALA A 19 -15.25 -2.71 0.48
N GLY A 20 -13.94 -2.74 0.34
CA GLY A 20 -13.22 -3.97 0.04
C GLY A 20 -13.46 -4.48 -1.36
N GLU A 21 -12.85 -5.61 -1.66
CA GLU A 21 -12.95 -6.26 -2.95
C GLU A 21 -12.91 -7.78 -2.77
N GLU A 22 -13.78 -8.48 -3.48
CA GLU A 22 -13.80 -9.93 -3.46
C GLU A 22 -12.71 -10.47 -4.40
N LEU A 23 -11.81 -11.26 -3.86
CA LEU A 23 -10.68 -11.80 -4.60
C LEU A 23 -10.51 -13.29 -4.33
N PRO A 24 -9.97 -14.05 -5.30
CA PRO A 24 -9.85 -15.49 -5.17
C PRO A 24 -8.81 -15.95 -4.16
N SER A 25 -7.79 -15.14 -3.88
CA SER A 25 -6.71 -15.57 -2.98
C SER A 25 -5.92 -14.39 -2.42
N ILE A 26 -5.17 -14.67 -1.35
CA ILE A 26 -4.25 -13.71 -0.77
C ILE A 26 -3.11 -13.34 -1.75
N ASN A 27 -2.72 -14.26 -2.63
CA ASN A 27 -1.69 -13.96 -3.62
C ASN A 27 -2.13 -12.86 -4.59
N ILE A 28 -3.39 -12.90 -4.99
CA ILE A 28 -3.95 -11.83 -5.83
C ILE A 28 -4.00 -10.51 -5.05
N ALA A 29 -4.40 -10.56 -3.79
CA ALA A 29 -4.41 -9.36 -2.93
C ALA A 29 -3.00 -8.79 -2.78
N ARG A 30 -1.98 -9.63 -2.60
CA ARG A 30 -0.58 -9.21 -2.53
C ARG A 30 -0.15 -8.49 -3.82
N ASN A 31 -0.49 -9.05 -4.96
CA ASN A 31 -0.14 -8.46 -6.26
C ASN A 31 -0.76 -7.07 -6.43
N ILE A 32 -2.02 -6.93 -6.04
CA ILE A 32 -2.71 -5.64 -6.08
C ILE A 32 -2.03 -4.63 -5.14
N ALA A 33 -1.67 -5.06 -3.93
CA ALA A 33 -0.99 -4.19 -2.97
C ALA A 33 0.38 -3.74 -3.50
N LEU A 34 1.15 -4.64 -4.11
CA LEU A 34 2.45 -4.32 -4.71
C LEU A 34 2.31 -3.32 -5.85
N GLU A 35 1.32 -3.51 -6.71
CA GLU A 35 1.03 -2.59 -7.81
C GLU A 35 0.66 -1.21 -7.29
N THR A 36 -0.18 -1.17 -6.26
CA THR A 36 -0.64 0.09 -5.67
C THR A 36 0.51 0.84 -5.00
N VAL A 37 1.37 0.15 -4.28
CA VAL A 37 2.57 0.76 -3.67
C VAL A 37 3.51 1.29 -4.76
N GLY A 38 3.72 0.52 -5.84
CA GLY A 38 4.54 0.96 -6.96
C GLY A 38 4.01 2.23 -7.61
N GLN A 39 2.71 2.32 -7.81
CA GLN A 39 2.08 3.51 -8.38
C GLN A 39 2.19 4.71 -7.42
N ALA A 40 2.01 4.47 -6.12
CA ALA A 40 2.15 5.50 -5.12
C ALA A 40 3.58 6.07 -5.06
N ILE A 41 4.60 5.21 -5.20
CA ILE A 41 5.99 5.65 -5.26
C ILE A 41 6.23 6.51 -6.50
N LYS A 42 5.69 6.11 -7.63
CA LYS A 42 5.82 6.88 -8.88
C LYS A 42 5.27 8.29 -8.72
N ASP A 43 4.09 8.42 -8.10
CA ASP A 43 3.46 9.73 -7.87
C ASP A 43 4.21 10.52 -6.80
N PHE A 44 4.70 9.83 -5.78
CA PHE A 44 5.41 10.39 -4.65
C PHE A 44 6.72 11.09 -5.07
N THR A 45 7.46 10.52 -6.01
CA THR A 45 8.78 11.04 -6.41
C THR A 45 8.74 12.44 -7.01
N TYR A 46 7.59 12.91 -7.48
CA TYR A 46 7.43 14.27 -7.98
C TYR A 46 7.23 15.31 -6.88
N SER A 47 6.78 14.86 -5.71
CA SER A 47 6.40 15.76 -4.61
C SER A 47 7.36 15.70 -3.44
N HIS A 48 8.02 14.58 -3.24
CA HIS A 48 8.85 14.29 -2.08
C HIS A 48 10.12 13.57 -2.52
N HIS A 49 11.18 13.72 -1.74
CA HIS A 49 12.46 13.06 -2.01
C HIS A 49 12.75 11.90 -1.07
N GLU A 50 11.93 11.75 -0.05
CA GLU A 50 12.05 10.65 0.91
C GLU A 50 10.71 10.42 1.58
N GLY A 51 10.52 9.23 2.10
CA GLY A 51 9.33 8.88 2.83
C GLY A 51 8.99 7.40 2.70
N ARG A 52 7.86 7.04 3.25
CA ARG A 52 7.39 5.66 3.29
C ARG A 52 5.94 5.60 2.91
N VAL A 53 5.59 4.60 2.10
CA VAL A 53 4.21 4.25 1.81
C VAL A 53 3.98 2.80 2.22
N LEU A 54 2.77 2.50 2.67
CA LEU A 54 2.41 1.18 3.15
C LEU A 54 0.95 0.90 2.80
N ILE A 55 0.69 -0.30 2.33
CA ILE A 55 -0.66 -0.84 2.20
C ILE A 55 -0.80 -1.97 3.22
N GLU A 56 -1.80 -1.87 4.06
CA GLU A 56 -2.19 -2.97 4.94
C GLU A 56 -3.41 -3.65 4.36
N VAL A 57 -3.27 -4.94 4.09
CA VAL A 57 -4.37 -5.77 3.61
C VAL A 57 -4.99 -6.48 4.81
N ARG A 58 -6.29 -6.35 4.95
CA ARG A 58 -7.03 -7.04 6.00
C ARG A 58 -8.21 -7.79 5.40
N ASP A 59 -8.67 -8.78 6.11
CA ASP A 59 -9.90 -9.51 5.82
C ASP A 59 -10.91 -9.28 6.94
N GLY A 60 -11.95 -10.10 7.00
CA GLY A 60 -12.97 -9.97 8.05
C GLY A 60 -12.48 -10.27 9.46
N GLU A 61 -11.31 -10.86 9.61
CA GLU A 61 -10.73 -11.22 10.90
C GLU A 61 -9.60 -10.26 11.34
N GLY A 62 -9.16 -9.39 10.47
CA GLY A 62 -8.14 -8.40 10.77
C GLY A 62 -7.01 -8.35 9.75
N PRO A 63 -5.93 -7.64 10.08
CA PRO A 63 -4.79 -7.51 9.16
C PRO A 63 -4.11 -8.85 8.87
N ILE A 64 -3.77 -9.08 7.60
CA ILE A 64 -3.14 -10.32 7.15
C ILE A 64 -1.85 -10.10 6.39
N LEU A 65 -1.60 -8.87 5.88
CA LEU A 65 -0.45 -8.61 5.02
C LEU A 65 -0.14 -7.13 5.02
N ARG A 66 1.13 -6.77 5.00
CA ARG A 66 1.57 -5.40 4.76
C ARG A 66 2.58 -5.39 3.64
N VAL A 67 2.43 -4.45 2.74
CA VAL A 67 3.40 -4.15 1.69
C VAL A 67 3.85 -2.72 1.88
N SER A 68 5.14 -2.49 1.97
CA SER A 68 5.66 -1.14 2.16
C SER A 68 6.88 -0.89 1.32
N ALA A 69 7.14 0.38 1.05
CA ALA A 69 8.34 0.83 0.37
C ALA A 69 8.85 2.10 1.03
N VAL A 70 10.16 2.22 1.09
CA VAL A 70 10.84 3.40 1.62
C VAL A 70 11.61 4.05 0.47
N VAL A 71 11.46 5.35 0.33
CA VAL A 71 12.19 6.15 -0.64
C VAL A 71 13.16 7.05 0.08
N GLU A 72 14.42 6.99 -0.30
CA GLU A 72 15.47 7.85 0.24
C GLU A 72 16.25 8.45 -0.92
N THR A 73 16.58 9.74 -0.80
CA THR A 73 17.46 10.39 -1.76
C THR A 73 18.64 10.99 -1.01
N GLU A 74 19.80 10.95 -1.63
CA GLU A 74 21.02 11.50 -1.06
C GLU A 74 21.71 12.34 -2.12
N SER A 75 22.00 13.60 -1.79
CA SER A 75 22.78 14.46 -2.67
C SER A 75 24.27 14.23 -2.40
N LEU A 76 25.03 13.92 -3.44
CA LEU A 76 26.46 13.68 -3.35
C LEU A 76 27.29 14.91 -3.74
N LYS A 77 26.61 16.04 -3.96
CA LYS A 77 27.26 17.33 -4.26
C LYS A 77 26.65 18.44 -3.45
#